data_05122054abd5c3986154fd5e9f1344d3
#
_entry.id   05122054abd5c3986154fd5e9f1344d3
#
_cell.length_a   1.000
_cell.length_b   1.000
_cell.length_c   1.000
_cell.angle_alpha   90.00
_cell.angle_beta   90.00
_cell.angle_gamma   90.00
#
_symmetry.space_group_name_H-M   'P 1'
#
loop_
_entity.id
_entity.type
_entity.pdbx_description
1 polymer ?
#
loop_
_entity_poly.entity_id
_entity_poly.type
_entity_poly.pdbx_seq_one_letter_code
_entity_poly.pdbx_strand_id
1 'polypeptide(L)'
;MHQRREFDASSTLPRPYARRRDTGFSGEEGTFTICSFWLVSALAVIGGTDRARALCQKLLSFAGPLLLYAEEIDPATGEHLGNFPQAFTHLALIEAVSLLIASELEEDVKSAGWDPAAGTQVRSG
;
A
#
# COMPACT_ATOMS: atom_id res chain seq x y z
N MET A 1 52.49 10.53 9.87
CA MET A 1 51.63 9.41 10.30
C MET A 1 50.19 9.73 9.89
N HIS A 2 49.75 9.27 8.72
CA HIS A 2 48.37 9.42 8.27
C HIS A 2 47.53 8.27 8.84
N GLN A 3 46.72 8.54 9.86
CA GLN A 3 45.63 7.65 10.25
C GLN A 3 44.56 7.72 9.16
N ARG A 4 44.45 6.68 8.35
CA ARG A 4 43.26 6.40 7.58
C ARG A 4 42.12 6.14 8.58
N ARG A 5 41.20 7.08 8.70
CA ARG A 5 39.91 6.77 9.32
C ARG A 5 39.21 5.83 8.35
N GLU A 6 39.15 4.56 8.72
CA GLU A 6 38.26 3.63 8.07
C GLU A 6 36.82 4.16 8.26
N PHE A 7 36.20 4.50 7.16
CA PHE A 7 34.81 4.90 7.12
C PHE A 7 34.00 3.62 7.34
N ASP A 8 33.55 3.42 8.58
CA ASP A 8 32.65 2.34 8.92
C ASP A 8 31.26 2.65 8.33
N ALA A 9 31.00 2.11 7.14
CA ALA A 9 29.75 2.25 6.43
C ALA A 9 28.55 1.55 7.13
N SER A 10 28.82 0.82 8.23
CA SER A 10 27.78 0.07 8.94
C SER A 10 26.93 0.92 9.90
N SER A 11 27.39 2.16 10.21
CA SER A 11 26.74 3.01 11.22
C SER A 11 25.81 4.09 10.64
N THR A 12 25.71 4.21 9.31
CA THR A 12 24.97 5.33 8.66
C THR A 12 23.67 4.94 7.99
N LEU A 13 23.30 3.66 7.97
CA LEU A 13 21.99 3.25 7.44
C LEU A 13 20.95 3.21 8.56
N PRO A 14 19.78 3.87 8.37
CA PRO A 14 18.67 3.75 9.31
C PRO A 14 18.32 2.28 9.50
N ARG A 15 18.09 1.86 10.73
CA ARG A 15 17.76 0.48 11.11
C ARG A 15 16.65 -0.23 10.32
N PRO A 16 15.71 0.43 9.62
CA PRO A 16 14.72 -0.26 8.81
C PRO A 16 15.30 -1.04 7.62
N TYR A 17 16.57 -0.82 7.27
CA TYR A 17 17.25 -1.53 6.16
C TYR A 17 18.18 -2.66 6.61
N ALA A 18 18.15 -3.03 7.87
CA ALA A 18 18.89 -4.19 8.33
C ALA A 18 18.32 -5.45 7.66
N ARG A 19 18.96 -5.88 6.57
CA ARG A 19 18.69 -7.13 5.89
C ARG A 19 18.80 -8.27 6.91
N ARG A 20 17.66 -8.77 7.39
CA ARG A 20 17.63 -9.99 8.19
C ARG A 20 18.22 -11.09 7.31
N ARG A 21 19.41 -11.56 7.64
CA ARG A 21 19.96 -12.78 7.06
C ARG A 21 19.14 -13.93 7.65
N ASP A 22 18.13 -14.33 6.92
CA ASP A 22 17.39 -15.51 7.26
C ASP A 22 18.23 -16.74 6.89
N THR A 23 18.74 -17.40 7.90
CA THR A 23 19.44 -18.67 7.78
C THR A 23 18.53 -19.78 8.24
N GLY A 24 17.44 -20.04 7.48
CA GLY A 24 16.64 -21.25 7.66
C GLY A 24 15.24 -21.05 8.23
N PHE A 25 14.37 -21.84 7.78
CA PHE A 25 12.95 -22.18 7.96
C PHE A 25 12.25 -21.98 9.32
N SER A 26 12.56 -20.95 10.09
CA SER A 26 11.85 -20.57 11.32
C SER A 26 11.64 -19.06 11.41
N GLY A 27 11.34 -18.41 10.27
CA GLY A 27 10.97 -17.01 10.21
C GLY A 27 9.46 -16.88 10.29
N GLU A 28 8.96 -15.98 11.11
CA GLU A 28 7.62 -15.43 10.92
C GLU A 28 7.57 -14.89 9.50
N GLU A 29 6.75 -15.50 8.66
CA GLU A 29 6.60 -15.07 7.27
C GLU A 29 5.97 -13.68 7.27
N GLY A 30 6.61 -12.73 6.62
CA GLY A 30 6.05 -11.41 6.38
C GLY A 30 4.83 -11.51 5.46
N THR A 31 3.99 -10.50 5.51
CA THR A 31 2.86 -10.40 4.58
C THR A 31 3.32 -9.70 3.30
N PHE A 32 3.10 -10.35 2.16
CA PHE A 32 3.37 -9.72 0.86
C PHE A 32 2.53 -8.46 0.68
N THR A 33 3.19 -7.34 0.59
CA THR A 33 2.55 -6.01 0.55
C THR A 33 1.68 -5.84 -0.68
N ILE A 34 2.11 -6.39 -1.83
CA ILE A 34 1.34 -6.36 -3.08
C ILE A 34 -0.02 -7.07 -2.93
N CYS A 35 -0.06 -8.23 -2.25
CA CYS A 35 -1.29 -8.97 -2.02
C CYS A 35 -2.27 -8.19 -1.13
N SER A 36 -1.75 -7.44 -0.17
CA SER A 36 -2.55 -6.60 0.70
C SER A 36 -3.21 -5.45 -0.07
N PHE A 37 -2.51 -4.81 -1.00
CA PHE A 37 -3.10 -3.80 -1.88
C PHE A 37 -4.09 -4.40 -2.89
N TRP A 38 -3.84 -5.59 -3.41
CA TRP A 38 -4.83 -6.30 -4.25
C TRP A 38 -6.11 -6.62 -3.48
N LEU A 39 -6.02 -6.93 -2.19
CA LEU A 39 -7.20 -7.11 -1.36
C LEU A 39 -8.00 -5.81 -1.21
N VAL A 40 -7.34 -4.66 -1.06
CA VAL A 40 -8.01 -3.34 -1.09
C VAL A 40 -8.76 -3.15 -2.40
N SER A 41 -8.10 -3.42 -3.53
CA SER A 41 -8.72 -3.34 -4.86
C SER A 41 -9.94 -4.23 -4.99
N ALA A 42 -9.84 -5.49 -4.57
CA ALA A 42 -10.95 -6.44 -4.62
C ALA A 42 -12.12 -5.99 -3.74
N LEU A 43 -11.85 -5.52 -2.53
CA LEU A 43 -12.89 -5.00 -1.62
C LEU A 43 -13.61 -3.78 -2.22
N ALA A 44 -12.88 -2.85 -2.84
CA ALA A 44 -13.47 -1.70 -3.50
C ALA A 44 -14.40 -2.11 -4.66
N VAL A 45 -13.96 -3.06 -5.50
CA VAL A 45 -14.73 -3.55 -6.66
C VAL A 45 -16.03 -4.25 -6.25
N ILE A 46 -16.02 -5.01 -5.15
CA ILE A 46 -17.24 -5.72 -4.68
C ILE A 46 -18.17 -4.84 -3.82
N GLY A 47 -17.88 -3.55 -3.70
CA GLY A 47 -18.70 -2.62 -2.91
C GLY A 47 -18.41 -2.64 -1.41
N GLY A 48 -17.32 -3.25 -0.97
CA GLY A 48 -16.88 -3.24 0.42
C GLY A 48 -16.04 -2.01 0.77
N THR A 49 -16.49 -0.82 0.40
CA THR A 49 -15.74 0.44 0.44
C THR A 49 -15.20 0.78 1.83
N ASP A 50 -16.00 0.61 2.89
CA ASP A 50 -15.55 0.88 4.26
C ASP A 50 -14.40 -0.04 4.69
N ARG A 51 -14.49 -1.32 4.33
CA ARG A 51 -13.43 -2.29 4.63
C ARG A 51 -12.18 -2.01 3.80
N ALA A 52 -12.36 -1.66 2.53
CA ALA A 52 -11.27 -1.26 1.64
C ALA A 52 -10.54 -0.03 2.19
N ARG A 53 -11.28 0.99 2.62
CA ARG A 53 -10.75 2.21 3.24
C ARG A 53 -9.96 1.90 4.50
N ALA A 54 -10.52 1.13 5.42
CA ALA A 54 -9.86 0.78 6.67
C ALA A 54 -8.54 0.01 6.44
N LEU A 55 -8.55 -0.95 5.52
CA LEU A 55 -7.35 -1.71 5.16
C LEU A 55 -6.31 -0.80 4.48
N CYS A 56 -6.74 0.04 3.53
CA CYS A 56 -5.85 0.99 2.85
C CYS A 56 -5.18 1.94 3.84
N GLN A 57 -5.92 2.53 4.77
CA GLN A 57 -5.37 3.40 5.81
C GLN A 57 -4.35 2.67 6.70
N LYS A 58 -4.63 1.42 7.07
CA LYS A 58 -3.69 0.60 7.81
C LYS A 58 -2.40 0.36 7.02
N LEU A 59 -2.49 0.03 5.74
CA LEU A 59 -1.31 -0.17 4.88
C LEU A 59 -0.53 1.12 4.70
N LEU A 60 -1.21 2.26 4.53
CA LEU A 60 -0.56 3.57 4.44
C LEU A 60 0.18 3.94 5.73
N SER A 61 -0.27 3.50 6.88
CA SER A 61 0.41 3.74 8.16
C SER A 61 1.75 3.02 8.29
N PHE A 62 1.99 1.97 7.51
CA PHE A 62 3.27 1.27 7.46
C PHE A 62 4.30 1.91 6.53
N ALA A 63 3.89 2.87 5.70
CA ALA A 63 4.83 3.63 4.88
C ALA A 63 5.83 4.37 5.77
N GLY A 64 7.11 4.17 5.51
CA GLY A 64 8.15 4.91 6.22
C GLY A 64 8.17 6.40 5.83
N PRO A 65 9.13 7.18 6.35
CA PRO A 65 9.22 8.62 6.08
C PRO A 65 9.42 8.96 4.59
N LEU A 66 9.87 7.99 3.79
CA LEU A 66 10.01 8.13 2.34
C LEU A 66 8.73 7.76 1.57
N LEU A 67 7.68 7.30 2.25
CA LEU A 67 6.44 6.81 1.66
C LEU A 67 6.66 5.69 0.63
N LEU A 68 7.65 4.84 0.87
CA LEU A 68 8.02 3.72 0.03
C LEU A 68 7.74 2.39 0.76
N TYR A 69 7.50 1.36 -0.03
CA TYR A 69 7.19 0.01 0.45
C TYR A 69 8.19 -1.01 -0.04
N ALA A 70 8.48 -1.98 0.83
CA ALA A 70 9.17 -3.20 0.49
C ALA A 70 8.23 -4.26 -0.12
N GLU A 71 8.81 -5.39 -0.49
CA GLU A 71 8.10 -6.58 -0.94
C GLU A 71 7.17 -7.12 0.13
N GLU A 72 7.64 -7.17 1.38
CA GLU A 72 6.92 -7.70 2.52
C GLU A 72 6.92 -6.71 3.69
N ILE A 73 5.93 -6.84 4.56
CA ILE A 73 5.85 -6.15 5.84
C ILE A 73 5.61 -7.19 6.93
N ASP A 74 6.35 -7.08 8.01
CA ASP A 74 6.05 -7.79 9.24
C ASP A 74 4.79 -7.17 9.89
N PRO A 75 3.67 -7.90 9.99
CA PRO A 75 2.43 -7.34 10.49
C PRO A 75 2.47 -7.01 11.99
N ALA A 76 3.40 -7.62 12.74
CA ALA A 76 3.54 -7.39 14.19
C ALA A 76 4.36 -6.13 14.49
N THR A 77 5.39 -5.85 13.68
CA THR A 77 6.33 -4.74 13.93
C THR A 77 6.18 -3.60 12.95
N GLY A 78 5.56 -3.83 11.77
CA GLY A 78 5.53 -2.89 10.66
C GLY A 78 6.88 -2.77 9.93
N GLU A 79 7.83 -3.65 10.22
CA GLU A 79 9.15 -3.65 9.60
C GLU A 79 9.06 -4.07 8.13
N HIS A 80 9.76 -3.36 7.25
CA HIS A 80 9.84 -3.66 5.84
C HIS A 80 10.87 -4.75 5.59
N LEU A 81 10.47 -5.80 4.87
CA LEU A 81 11.27 -6.99 4.58
C LEU A 81 11.39 -7.21 3.07
N GLY A 82 12.45 -7.92 2.65
CA GLY A 82 12.70 -8.24 1.25
C GLY A 82 13.23 -7.06 0.44
N ASN A 83 12.87 -7.01 -0.85
CA ASN A 83 13.30 -5.95 -1.76
C ASN A 83 12.66 -4.61 -1.41
N PHE A 84 13.50 -3.58 -1.29
CA PHE A 84 13.06 -2.21 -0.98
C PHE A 84 13.83 -1.18 -1.83
N PRO A 85 13.13 -0.24 -2.49
CA PRO A 85 11.69 -0.22 -2.75
C PRO A 85 11.27 -1.25 -3.79
N GLN A 86 10.05 -1.79 -3.67
CA GLN A 86 9.50 -2.76 -4.60
C GLN A 86 8.53 -2.09 -5.58
N ALA A 87 8.88 -2.05 -6.87
CA ALA A 87 8.11 -1.36 -7.89
C ALA A 87 6.68 -1.91 -8.04
N PHE A 88 6.50 -3.22 -8.08
CA PHE A 88 5.19 -3.85 -8.21
C PHE A 88 4.25 -3.54 -7.05
N THR A 89 4.78 -3.43 -5.84
CA THR A 89 4.01 -3.00 -4.67
C THR A 89 3.43 -1.60 -4.87
N HIS A 90 4.22 -0.68 -5.43
CA HIS A 90 3.75 0.69 -5.71
C HIS A 90 2.72 0.75 -6.84
N LEU A 91 2.82 -0.09 -7.85
CA LEU A 91 1.78 -0.21 -8.89
C LEU A 91 0.46 -0.70 -8.29
N ALA A 92 0.50 -1.71 -7.41
CA ALA A 92 -0.68 -2.19 -6.70
C ALA A 92 -1.28 -1.14 -5.76
N LEU A 93 -0.45 -0.34 -5.08
CA LEU A 93 -0.88 0.80 -4.28
C LEU A 93 -1.65 1.83 -5.12
N ILE A 94 -1.10 2.23 -6.27
CA ILE A 94 -1.74 3.21 -7.17
C ILE A 94 -3.09 2.68 -7.64
N GLU A 95 -3.16 1.43 -8.08
CA GLU A 95 -4.41 0.78 -8.49
C GLU A 95 -5.44 0.76 -7.36
N ALA A 96 -5.03 0.30 -6.17
CA ALA A 96 -5.92 0.18 -5.02
C ALA A 96 -6.50 1.53 -4.59
N VAL A 97 -5.67 2.57 -4.50
CA VAL A 97 -6.13 3.92 -4.13
C VAL A 97 -7.04 4.51 -5.20
N SER A 98 -6.72 4.30 -6.48
CA SER A 98 -7.56 4.78 -7.60
C SER A 98 -8.95 4.14 -7.60
N LEU A 99 -9.03 2.83 -7.38
CA LEU A 99 -10.30 2.10 -7.29
C LEU A 99 -11.10 2.52 -6.04
N LEU A 100 -10.43 2.73 -4.92
CA LEU A 100 -11.08 3.18 -3.69
C LEU A 100 -11.69 4.57 -3.85
N ILE A 101 -10.96 5.52 -4.43
CA ILE A 101 -11.47 6.86 -4.73
C ILE A 101 -12.68 6.80 -5.66
N ALA A 102 -12.62 5.98 -6.72
CA ALA A 102 -13.74 5.82 -7.65
C ALA A 102 -14.97 5.25 -6.94
N SER A 103 -14.81 4.26 -6.07
CA SER A 103 -15.88 3.65 -5.28
C SER A 103 -16.51 4.66 -4.31
N GLU A 104 -15.73 5.49 -3.64
CA GLU A 104 -16.21 6.55 -2.75
C GLU A 104 -17.00 7.61 -3.52
N LEU A 105 -16.51 8.04 -4.68
CA LEU A 105 -17.23 9.01 -5.52
C LEU A 105 -18.58 8.46 -6.02
N GLU A 106 -18.65 7.18 -6.38
CA GLU A 106 -19.92 6.54 -6.77
C GLU A 106 -20.91 6.51 -5.61
N GLU A 107 -20.46 6.23 -4.39
CA GLU A 107 -21.32 6.25 -3.19
C GLU A 107 -21.84 7.65 -2.90
N ASP A 108 -20.98 8.67 -3.00
CA ASP A 108 -21.36 10.07 -2.80
C ASP A 108 -22.40 10.53 -3.83
N VAL A 109 -22.21 10.18 -5.10
CA VAL A 109 -23.15 10.49 -6.19
C VAL A 109 -24.50 9.81 -5.97
N LYS A 110 -24.50 8.54 -5.56
CA LYS A 110 -25.74 7.81 -5.24
C LYS A 110 -26.45 8.41 -4.03
N SER A 111 -25.72 8.78 -3.00
CA SER A 111 -26.27 9.40 -1.78
C SER A 111 -26.84 10.80 -2.03
N ALA A 112 -26.28 11.53 -3.00
CA ALA A 112 -26.78 12.82 -3.46
C ALA A 112 -28.04 12.73 -4.36
N GLY A 113 -28.52 11.51 -4.66
CA GLY A 113 -29.72 11.29 -5.49
C GLY A 113 -29.48 11.52 -6.98
N TRP A 114 -28.25 11.53 -7.43
CA TRP A 114 -27.93 11.62 -8.84
C TRP A 114 -28.24 10.29 -9.54
N ASP A 115 -29.17 10.34 -10.51
CA ASP A 115 -29.49 9.23 -11.41
C ASP A 115 -28.97 9.55 -12.82
N PRO A 116 -27.90 8.89 -13.29
CA PRO A 116 -27.37 9.12 -14.63
C PRO A 116 -28.38 8.74 -15.73
N ALA A 117 -29.34 7.86 -15.46
CA ALA A 117 -30.39 7.48 -16.40
C ALA A 117 -31.49 8.55 -16.55
N ALA A 118 -31.70 9.38 -15.54
CA ALA A 118 -32.68 10.47 -15.58
C ALA A 118 -32.24 11.66 -16.44
N GLY A 119 -30.96 11.79 -16.75
CA GLY A 119 -30.39 12.87 -17.58
C GLY A 119 -30.56 12.70 -19.09
N THR A 120 -31.07 11.57 -19.58
CA THR A 120 -31.14 11.25 -21.00
C THR A 120 -32.55 11.35 -21.60
N GLN A 121 -33.49 11.98 -20.92
CA GLN A 121 -34.75 12.35 -21.58
C GLN A 121 -34.53 13.58 -22.46
N VAL A 122 -34.04 13.32 -23.68
CA VAL A 122 -34.15 14.27 -24.78
C VAL A 122 -35.66 14.53 -24.99
N ARG A 123 -36.10 15.72 -24.67
CA ARG A 123 -37.43 16.20 -25.11
C ARG A 123 -37.44 16.17 -26.63
N SER A 124 -38.01 15.12 -27.21
CA SER A 124 -38.51 15.15 -28.58
C SER A 124 -39.78 15.96 -28.59
N GLY A 125 -39.63 17.21 -28.94
CA GLY A 125 -40.75 18.09 -29.32
C GLY A 125 -40.80 18.19 -30.83
#